data_b40bea73cef87b53bca4c3c8ad0b2383
#
_entry.id   b40bea73cef87b53bca4c3c8ad0b2383
#
_cell.length_a   1.000
_cell.length_b   1.000
_cell.length_c   1.000
_cell.angle_alpha   90.00
_cell.angle_beta   90.00
_cell.angle_gamma   90.00
#
_symmetry.space_group_name_H-M   'P 1'
#
loop_
_entity.id
_entity.type
_entity.pdbx_description
1 polymer ?
#
loop_
_entity_poly.entity_id
_entity_poly.type
_entity_poly.pdbx_seq_one_letter_code
_entity_poly.pdbx_strand_id
1 'polypeptide(L)'
;RPALRSPMGIRSMATVVHPKSPSQTSTVEEPAASPDAKIKTFHIYRWNPDEPSSKPRMQTYTLDLNKTGPMVLDALIRIKNEVDPTLTFRRSCREGICGSCAMNIDGVNTLACLCKSTSLPF
;
A
#
# COMPACT_ATOMS: atom_id res chain seq x y z
N ARG A 1 19.83 -43.91 43.66
CA ARG A 1 20.30 -42.66 43.00
C ARG A 1 19.07 -41.88 42.54
N PRO A 2 18.78 -40.66 43.02
CA PRO A 2 17.68 -39.87 42.54
C PRO A 2 18.06 -39.14 41.22
N ALA A 3 17.21 -39.25 40.23
CA ALA A 3 17.33 -38.60 38.95
C ALA A 3 17.02 -37.08 39.08
N LEU A 4 17.98 -36.26 38.71
CA LEU A 4 17.85 -34.82 38.61
C LEU A 4 16.92 -34.47 37.41
N ARG A 5 15.75 -33.91 37.70
CA ARG A 5 14.88 -33.29 36.72
C ARG A 5 15.44 -31.89 36.39
N SER A 6 15.84 -31.72 35.13
CA SER A 6 16.17 -30.39 34.59
C SER A 6 14.92 -29.51 34.50
N PRO A 7 14.95 -28.23 34.89
CA PRO A 7 13.81 -27.34 34.71
C PRO A 7 13.65 -26.99 33.22
N MET A 8 12.48 -27.28 32.65
CA MET A 8 12.07 -26.78 31.34
C MET A 8 12.09 -25.26 31.36
N GLY A 9 13.01 -24.66 30.61
CA GLY A 9 13.04 -23.22 30.37
C GLY A 9 11.78 -22.78 29.66
N ILE A 10 11.03 -21.91 30.28
CA ILE A 10 9.89 -21.21 29.68
C ILE A 10 10.45 -20.33 28.55
N ARG A 11 10.21 -20.72 27.32
CA ARG A 11 10.48 -19.84 26.17
C ARG A 11 9.52 -18.65 26.27
N SER A 12 10.06 -17.51 26.62
CA SER A 12 9.36 -16.23 26.49
C SER A 12 8.99 -16.01 25.04
N MET A 13 7.69 -16.08 24.71
CA MET A 13 7.20 -15.64 23.42
C MET A 13 7.34 -14.12 23.38
N ALA A 14 8.25 -13.64 22.55
CA ALA A 14 8.35 -12.22 22.26
C ALA A 14 7.05 -11.79 21.56
N THR A 15 6.21 -11.05 22.27
CA THR A 15 5.04 -10.41 21.70
C THR A 15 5.52 -9.33 20.75
N VAL A 16 5.40 -9.56 19.45
CA VAL A 16 5.64 -8.53 18.45
C VAL A 16 4.51 -7.50 18.59
N VAL A 17 4.80 -6.40 19.28
CA VAL A 17 3.92 -5.25 19.35
C VAL A 17 3.97 -4.57 17.99
N HIS A 18 2.95 -4.78 17.18
CA HIS A 18 2.76 -4.00 15.96
C HIS A 18 2.45 -2.56 16.38
N PRO A 19 3.15 -1.56 15.83
CA PRO A 19 2.82 -0.17 16.13
C PRO A 19 1.40 0.11 15.67
N LYS A 20 0.60 0.61 16.60
CA LYS A 20 -0.80 0.99 16.40
C LYS A 20 -0.85 2.02 15.27
N SER A 21 -1.44 1.65 14.14
CA SER A 21 -1.64 2.56 13.01
C SER A 21 -2.49 3.75 13.47
N PRO A 22 -2.03 5.01 13.32
CA PRO A 22 -2.84 6.15 13.69
C PRO A 22 -4.05 6.24 12.76
N SER A 23 -5.23 6.30 13.35
CA SER A 23 -6.50 6.57 12.66
C SER A 23 -6.58 8.06 12.31
N GLN A 24 -5.74 8.51 11.39
CA GLN A 24 -5.79 9.86 10.86
C GLN A 24 -5.80 9.80 9.34
N THR A 25 -6.62 10.65 8.73
CA THR A 25 -6.57 10.98 7.31
C THR A 25 -5.24 11.72 7.09
N SER A 26 -4.15 10.97 7.00
CA SER A 26 -2.83 11.53 6.75
C SER A 26 -2.65 11.63 5.25
N THR A 27 -2.57 12.86 4.77
CA THR A 27 -2.00 13.14 3.45
C THR A 27 -0.51 12.84 3.57
N VAL A 28 -0.04 11.80 2.92
CA VAL A 28 1.39 11.50 2.86
C VAL A 28 1.94 12.21 1.63
N GLU A 29 2.65 13.31 1.87
CA GLU A 29 3.30 14.09 0.83
C GLU A 29 4.72 13.56 0.57
N GLU A 30 5.08 13.45 -0.70
CA GLU A 30 6.45 13.17 -1.12
C GLU A 30 7.33 14.39 -0.85
N PRO A 31 8.57 14.23 -0.31
CA PRO A 31 9.44 15.36 -0.01
C PRO A 31 9.87 16.10 -1.27
N ALA A 32 9.74 17.43 -1.21
CA ALA A 32 10.22 18.48 -2.10
C ALA A 32 10.12 18.19 -3.62
N ALA A 33 9.06 18.71 -4.23
CA ALA A 33 8.89 18.73 -5.68
C ALA A 33 9.97 19.59 -6.35
N SER A 34 10.58 19.05 -7.42
CA SER A 34 11.36 19.86 -8.37
C SER A 34 10.44 20.89 -9.06
N PRO A 35 10.95 22.05 -9.57
CA PRO A 35 10.13 23.08 -10.20
C PRO A 35 9.31 22.59 -11.40
N ASP A 36 9.67 21.47 -12.03
CA ASP A 36 8.95 20.83 -13.14
C ASP A 36 8.16 19.58 -12.72
N ALA A 37 7.89 19.39 -11.45
CA ALA A 37 7.21 18.20 -10.95
C ALA A 37 5.77 18.14 -11.44
N LYS A 38 5.37 17.01 -12.03
CA LYS A 38 3.99 16.70 -12.41
C LYS A 38 3.30 15.97 -11.26
N ILE A 39 2.82 16.74 -10.32
CA ILE A 39 2.18 16.20 -9.12
C ILE A 39 0.79 15.67 -9.46
N LYS A 40 0.53 14.41 -9.08
CA LYS A 40 -0.77 13.74 -9.20
C LYS A 40 -1.19 13.20 -7.84
N THR A 41 -2.46 13.42 -7.53
CA THR A 41 -3.08 12.92 -6.31
C THR A 41 -3.84 11.63 -6.58
N PHE A 42 -3.65 10.62 -5.74
CA PHE A 42 -4.32 9.34 -5.79
C PHE A 42 -5.14 9.14 -4.52
N HIS A 43 -6.42 8.86 -4.66
CA HIS A 43 -7.31 8.49 -3.57
C HIS A 43 -7.49 6.98 -3.56
N ILE A 44 -6.98 6.31 -2.54
CA ILE A 44 -6.98 4.84 -2.45
C ILE A 44 -7.88 4.40 -1.30
N TYR A 45 -8.82 3.52 -1.60
CA TYR A 45 -9.66 2.87 -0.61
C TYR A 45 -8.80 1.94 0.27
N ARG A 46 -8.88 2.15 1.58
CA ARG A 46 -8.13 1.40 2.58
C ARG A 46 -9.07 0.80 3.62
N TRP A 47 -8.84 -0.45 3.93
CA TRP A 47 -9.51 -1.14 5.03
C TRP A 47 -8.51 -2.06 5.74
N ASN A 48 -8.61 -2.14 7.07
CA ASN A 48 -7.78 -3.00 7.88
C ASN A 48 -8.62 -4.16 8.43
N PRO A 49 -8.35 -5.42 8.04
CA PRO A 49 -9.06 -6.59 8.54
C PRO A 49 -8.78 -6.90 10.01
N ASP A 50 -7.62 -6.47 10.53
CA ASP A 50 -7.21 -6.72 11.92
C ASP A 50 -7.98 -5.85 12.94
N GLU A 51 -8.62 -4.78 12.46
CA GLU A 51 -9.42 -3.86 13.26
C GLU A 51 -10.87 -3.82 12.74
N PRO A 52 -11.74 -4.81 13.10
CA PRO A 52 -13.11 -4.88 12.56
C PRO A 52 -13.98 -3.67 12.93
N SER A 53 -13.64 -2.95 13.99
CA SER A 53 -14.31 -1.71 14.40
C SER A 53 -13.91 -0.49 13.56
N SER A 54 -12.81 -0.58 12.82
CA SER A 54 -12.32 0.50 11.95
C SER A 54 -13.11 0.51 10.65
N LYS A 55 -13.74 1.65 10.35
CA LYS A 55 -14.46 1.83 9.08
C LYS A 55 -13.47 1.99 7.92
N PRO A 56 -13.84 1.51 6.72
CA PRO A 56 -13.07 1.79 5.51
C PRO A 56 -12.89 3.31 5.31
N ARG A 57 -11.73 3.71 4.79
CA ARG A 57 -11.41 5.11 4.54
C ARG A 57 -10.75 5.31 3.19
N MET A 58 -10.88 6.50 2.62
CA MET A 58 -10.08 6.94 1.48
C MET A 58 -8.81 7.60 2.01
N GLN A 59 -7.67 7.11 1.57
CA GLN A 59 -6.36 7.68 1.90
C GLN A 59 -5.79 8.37 0.67
N THR A 60 -5.24 9.56 0.86
CA THR A 60 -4.70 10.40 -0.20
C THR A 60 -3.19 10.25 -0.26
N TYR A 61 -2.66 10.03 -1.47
CA TYR A 61 -1.23 9.96 -1.75
C TYR A 61 -0.91 10.92 -2.89
N THR A 62 0.16 11.68 -2.73
CA THR A 62 0.63 12.64 -3.73
C THR A 62 1.96 12.18 -4.30
N LEU A 63 2.03 12.02 -5.62
CA LEU A 63 3.21 11.52 -6.33
C LEU A 63 3.62 12.43 -7.47
N ASP A 64 4.93 12.52 -7.71
CA ASP A 64 5.47 13.11 -8.93
C ASP A 64 5.51 12.08 -10.07
N LEU A 65 4.70 12.32 -11.10
CA LEU A 65 4.62 11.44 -12.26
C LEU A 65 5.90 11.40 -13.09
N ASN A 66 6.78 12.40 -13.00
CA ASN A 66 8.06 12.39 -13.70
C ASN A 66 8.99 11.30 -13.16
N LYS A 67 8.84 10.96 -11.88
CA LYS A 67 9.60 9.90 -11.21
C LYS A 67 8.86 8.56 -11.17
N THR A 68 7.66 8.50 -11.73
CA THR A 68 6.78 7.33 -11.70
C THR A 68 6.57 6.83 -13.12
N GLY A 69 6.46 5.53 -13.33
CA GLY A 69 6.09 4.98 -14.62
C GLY A 69 4.68 5.43 -15.07
N PRO A 70 4.34 5.27 -16.35
CA PRO A 70 3.13 5.86 -16.94
C PRO A 70 1.82 5.21 -16.48
N MET A 71 1.87 4.01 -15.90
CA MET A 71 0.68 3.24 -15.55
C MET A 71 0.31 3.39 -14.07
N VAL A 72 -0.98 3.22 -13.78
CA VAL A 72 -1.50 3.24 -12.39
C VAL A 72 -0.80 2.19 -11.54
N LEU A 73 -0.48 1.02 -12.10
CA LEU A 73 0.26 -0.02 -11.38
C LEU A 73 1.64 0.48 -10.92
N ASP A 74 2.33 1.28 -11.73
CA ASP A 74 3.63 1.84 -11.38
C ASP A 74 3.51 2.80 -10.18
N ALA A 75 2.45 3.62 -10.16
CA ALA A 75 2.16 4.49 -9.03
C ALA A 75 1.89 3.69 -7.75
N LEU A 76 1.10 2.62 -7.82
CA LEU A 76 0.82 1.75 -6.67
C LEU A 76 2.10 1.07 -6.15
N ILE A 77 2.97 0.61 -7.04
CA ILE A 77 4.26 0.00 -6.67
C ILE A 77 5.14 1.02 -5.96
N ARG A 78 5.20 2.24 -6.47
CA ARG A 78 5.97 3.31 -5.86
C ARG A 78 5.44 3.70 -4.49
N ILE A 79 4.12 3.89 -4.34
CA ILE A 79 3.50 4.14 -3.04
C ILE A 79 3.90 3.05 -2.04
N LYS A 80 3.78 1.77 -2.43
CA LYS A 80 4.13 0.65 -1.55
C LYS A 80 5.59 0.65 -1.14
N ASN A 81 6.49 0.98 -2.04
CA ASN A 81 7.94 0.87 -1.78
C ASN A 81 8.52 2.07 -1.04
N GLU A 82 8.00 3.28 -1.30
CA GLU A 82 8.63 4.52 -0.85
C GLU A 82 7.79 5.28 0.18
N VAL A 83 6.46 5.13 0.16
CA VAL A 83 5.54 5.97 0.92
C VAL A 83 4.80 5.20 2.00
N ASP A 84 4.14 4.10 1.64
CA ASP A 84 3.30 3.32 2.54
C ASP A 84 3.42 1.81 2.29
N PRO A 85 4.29 1.12 3.01
CA PRO A 85 4.51 -0.32 2.83
C PRO A 85 3.29 -1.18 3.21
N THR A 86 2.30 -0.62 3.90
CA THR A 86 1.07 -1.33 4.27
C THR A 86 0.09 -1.48 3.11
N LEU A 87 0.29 -0.74 2.02
CA LEU A 87 -0.52 -0.86 0.81
C LEU A 87 -0.38 -2.26 0.21
N THR A 88 -1.50 -2.96 0.02
CA THR A 88 -1.52 -4.33 -0.49
C THR A 88 -2.37 -4.41 -1.75
N PHE A 89 -1.81 -4.99 -2.80
CA PHE A 89 -2.46 -5.27 -4.07
C PHE A 89 -1.79 -6.44 -4.76
N ARG A 90 -2.46 -7.03 -5.77
CA ARG A 90 -1.93 -8.12 -6.56
C ARG A 90 -1.38 -7.63 -7.89
N ARG A 91 -0.28 -8.20 -8.33
CA ARG A 91 0.33 -7.96 -9.65
C ARG A 91 1.11 -9.19 -10.11
N SER A 92 1.26 -9.33 -11.43
CA SER A 92 2.09 -10.38 -12.02
C SER A 92 2.67 -9.93 -13.37
N CYS A 93 1.98 -10.19 -14.49
CA CYS A 93 2.52 -10.07 -15.85
C CYS A 93 2.87 -8.63 -16.29
N ARG A 94 2.18 -7.61 -15.79
CA ARG A 94 2.31 -6.19 -16.17
C ARG A 94 1.92 -5.85 -17.61
N GLU A 95 1.32 -6.77 -18.34
CA GLU A 95 0.96 -6.66 -19.76
C GLU A 95 -0.51 -7.02 -20.07
N GLY A 96 -1.35 -7.06 -19.05
CA GLY A 96 -2.79 -7.23 -19.22
C GLY A 96 -3.29 -8.66 -19.44
N ILE A 97 -2.42 -9.68 -19.31
CA ILE A 97 -2.79 -11.08 -19.61
C ILE A 97 -3.32 -11.81 -18.37
N CYS A 98 -2.68 -11.65 -17.21
CA CYS A 98 -2.98 -12.46 -16.02
C CYS A 98 -4.21 -12.02 -15.23
N GLY A 99 -4.70 -10.79 -15.40
CA GLY A 99 -5.83 -10.24 -14.66
C GLY A 99 -5.57 -9.92 -13.18
N SER A 100 -4.36 -10.22 -12.65
CA SER A 100 -4.06 -10.09 -11.21
C SER A 100 -4.22 -8.69 -10.65
N CYS A 101 -3.97 -7.65 -11.45
CA CYS A 101 -4.07 -6.25 -11.06
C CYS A 101 -5.44 -5.62 -11.39
N ALA A 102 -6.48 -6.44 -11.57
CA ALA A 102 -7.84 -5.95 -11.78
C ALA A 102 -8.34 -5.23 -10.52
N MET A 103 -8.84 -4.01 -10.71
CA MET A 103 -9.41 -3.19 -9.64
C MET A 103 -10.36 -2.14 -10.21
N ASN A 104 -11.14 -1.51 -9.36
CA ASN A 104 -11.95 -0.36 -9.75
C ASN A 104 -11.08 0.89 -9.75
N ILE A 105 -10.94 1.52 -10.92
CA ILE A 105 -10.19 2.76 -11.11
C ILE A 105 -11.15 3.79 -11.67
N ASP A 106 -11.41 4.86 -10.92
CA ASP A 106 -12.32 5.93 -11.30
C ASP A 106 -13.73 5.42 -11.72
N GLY A 107 -14.28 4.49 -10.93
CA GLY A 107 -15.59 3.91 -11.20
C GLY A 107 -15.61 2.81 -12.28
N VAL A 108 -14.50 2.54 -12.96
CA VAL A 108 -14.40 1.54 -14.01
C VAL A 108 -13.55 0.35 -13.56
N ASN A 109 -14.06 -0.86 -13.76
CA ASN A 109 -13.29 -2.08 -13.50
C ASN A 109 -12.29 -2.30 -14.64
N THR A 110 -11.01 -2.15 -14.35
CA THR A 110 -9.92 -2.25 -15.33
C THR A 110 -8.66 -2.82 -14.72
N LEU A 111 -7.63 -3.03 -15.56
CA LEU A 111 -6.33 -3.52 -15.13
C LEU A 111 -5.38 -2.35 -14.87
N ALA A 112 -4.83 -2.26 -13.66
CA ALA A 112 -3.93 -1.17 -13.29
C ALA A 112 -2.65 -1.11 -14.16
N CYS A 113 -2.23 -2.22 -14.75
CA CYS A 113 -1.07 -2.27 -15.64
C CYS A 113 -1.34 -1.71 -17.05
N LEU A 114 -2.63 -1.55 -17.44
CA LEU A 114 -3.03 -0.98 -18.73
C LEU A 114 -3.63 0.43 -18.61
N CYS A 115 -4.00 0.84 -17.40
CA CYS A 115 -4.56 2.17 -17.16
C CYS A 115 -3.43 3.18 -16.99
N LYS A 116 -3.42 4.24 -17.81
CA LYS A 116 -2.44 5.33 -17.71
C LYS A 116 -2.79 6.26 -16.55
N SER A 117 -1.78 6.59 -15.73
CA SER A 117 -1.94 7.55 -14.63
C SER A 117 -2.37 8.95 -15.10
N THR A 118 -1.97 9.33 -16.32
CA THR A 118 -2.29 10.63 -16.92
C THR A 118 -3.72 10.73 -17.47
N SER A 119 -4.39 9.61 -17.73
CA SER A 119 -5.75 9.61 -18.27
C SER A 119 -6.84 9.72 -17.19
N LEU A 120 -6.46 9.66 -15.92
CA LEU A 120 -7.39 9.87 -14.82
C LEU A 120 -7.67 11.37 -14.65
N PRO A 121 -8.93 11.78 -14.39
CA PRO A 121 -9.34 13.19 -14.39
C PRO A 121 -8.81 14.06 -13.24
N PHE A 122 -8.15 13.48 -12.22
CA PHE A 122 -7.62 14.23 -11.05
C PHE A 122 -6.17 14.00 -10.80
#